data_7011dacb6ec96f25b41092a0019d3820
#
_entry.id   7011dacb6ec96f25b41092a0019d3820
#
_cell.length_a   1.000
_cell.length_b   1.000
_cell.length_c   1.000
_cell.angle_alpha   90.00
_cell.angle_beta   90.00
_cell.angle_gamma   90.00
#
_symmetry.space_group_name_H-M   'P 1'
#
loop_
_entity.id
_entity.type
_entity.pdbx_description
1 polymer ?
#
loop_
_entity_poly.entity_id
_entity_poly.type
_entity_poly.pdbx_seq_one_letter_code
_entity_poly.pdbx_strand_id
1 'polypeptide(L)'
;MPQIDIDNAPTGHGTGYPEEFAGPCKPRRRWRLGDAVGLDQFGVNLLRLPDGAWSSQRHWHEGEDEFVWVVSGEVVLVEGMPGEPGVETVLRAGDCAGFKAGVPNGHKIENRSGAEAVLLEVGTRSPGGDSGDYPDLDMVFREAGYFHRDGTPYPKVDRRT
;
A
#
# COMPACT_ATOMS: atom_id res chain seq x y z
N MET A 1 7.25 1.43 -28.66
CA MET A 1 6.71 1.26 -27.30
C MET A 1 7.40 2.28 -26.41
N PRO A 2 6.69 3.09 -25.65
CA PRO A 2 7.35 4.13 -24.87
C PRO A 2 8.10 3.51 -23.68
N GLN A 3 9.38 3.88 -23.54
CA GLN A 3 10.10 3.67 -22.30
C GLN A 3 9.49 4.59 -21.23
N ILE A 4 9.27 4.09 -20.03
CA ILE A 4 8.82 4.92 -18.91
C ILE A 4 10.02 5.66 -18.34
N ASP A 5 9.95 6.98 -18.36
CA ASP A 5 10.88 7.84 -17.64
C ASP A 5 10.43 7.92 -16.17
N ILE A 6 11.11 7.16 -15.30
CA ILE A 6 10.74 7.03 -13.90
C ILE A 6 10.85 8.38 -13.16
N ASP A 7 11.86 9.17 -13.48
CA ASP A 7 12.11 10.44 -12.79
C ASP A 7 11.01 11.48 -13.06
N ASN A 8 10.36 11.38 -14.22
CA ASN A 8 9.25 12.24 -14.62
C ASN A 8 7.87 11.57 -14.47
N ALA A 9 7.78 10.35 -13.95
CA ALA A 9 6.51 9.70 -13.69
C ALA A 9 5.72 10.42 -12.58
N PRO A 10 4.37 10.40 -12.62
CA PRO A 10 3.56 11.00 -11.56
C PRO A 10 3.94 10.46 -10.19
N THR A 11 4.20 11.36 -9.24
CA THR A 11 4.61 10.99 -7.88
C THR A 11 3.51 11.22 -6.87
N GLY A 12 3.55 10.44 -5.78
CA GLY A 12 2.75 10.64 -4.59
C GLY A 12 3.64 10.55 -3.35
N HIS A 13 3.42 11.46 -2.41
CA HIS A 13 4.10 11.47 -1.12
C HIS A 13 3.09 11.19 -0.02
N GLY A 14 3.55 10.49 1.01
CA GLY A 14 2.74 10.24 2.20
C GLY A 14 1.55 9.33 1.97
N THR A 15 0.46 9.65 2.64
CA THR A 15 -0.75 8.82 2.67
C THR A 15 -2.00 9.69 2.74
N GLY A 16 -3.15 9.12 2.35
CA GLY A 16 -4.46 9.73 2.57
C GLY A 16 -5.19 9.21 3.82
N TYR A 17 -4.49 8.50 4.68
CA TYR A 17 -5.09 8.03 5.94
C TYR A 17 -5.51 9.19 6.84
N PRO A 18 -6.53 8.99 7.70
CA PRO A 18 -6.78 9.90 8.82
C PRO A 18 -5.50 10.18 9.61
N GLU A 19 -5.37 11.40 10.13
CA GLU A 19 -4.11 11.87 10.75
C GLU A 19 -3.59 10.95 11.85
N GLU A 20 -4.48 10.38 12.64
CA GLU A 20 -4.15 9.45 13.72
C GLU A 20 -3.47 8.16 13.25
N PHE A 21 -3.67 7.74 11.99
CA PHE A 21 -3.08 6.55 11.40
C PHE A 21 -2.00 6.85 10.36
N ALA A 22 -1.81 8.11 10.02
CA ALA A 22 -0.93 8.52 8.92
C ALA A 22 0.56 8.40 9.24
N GLY A 23 0.95 8.56 10.52
CA GLY A 23 2.32 8.76 10.95
C GLY A 23 3.36 7.87 10.27
N PRO A 24 3.30 6.55 10.40
CA PRO A 24 4.30 5.64 9.82
C PRO A 24 4.35 5.66 8.28
N CYS A 25 3.25 6.06 7.62
CA CYS A 25 3.13 6.06 6.17
C CYS A 25 3.49 7.41 5.51
N LYS A 26 3.69 8.48 6.31
CA LYS A 26 4.04 9.82 5.79
C LYS A 26 5.38 9.86 5.05
N PRO A 27 6.44 9.16 5.46
CA PRO A 27 7.74 9.25 4.79
C PRO A 27 7.82 8.55 3.43
N ARG A 28 6.88 7.64 3.10
CA ARG A 28 6.90 6.87 1.86
C ARG A 28 6.75 7.76 0.62
N ARG A 29 7.40 7.34 -0.49
CA ARG A 29 7.29 8.00 -1.79
C ARG A 29 6.95 6.97 -2.85
N ARG A 30 6.00 7.29 -3.73
CA ARG A 30 5.51 6.38 -4.75
C ARG A 30 5.55 7.06 -6.12
N TRP A 31 6.13 6.40 -7.12
CA TRP A 31 6.07 6.76 -8.53
C TRP A 31 5.04 5.87 -9.20
N ARG A 32 4.02 6.47 -9.79
CA ARG A 32 2.93 5.74 -10.45
C ARG A 32 3.30 5.47 -11.91
N LEU A 33 4.02 4.35 -12.11
CA LEU A 33 4.58 4.00 -13.43
C LEU A 33 3.50 3.62 -14.43
N GLY A 34 2.43 2.94 -13.99
CA GLY A 34 1.29 2.61 -14.84
C GLY A 34 0.58 3.85 -15.35
N ASP A 35 0.36 4.84 -14.48
CA ASP A 35 -0.30 6.10 -14.85
C ASP A 35 0.52 6.90 -15.87
N ALA A 36 1.85 6.82 -15.82
CA ALA A 36 2.74 7.52 -16.75
C ALA A 36 2.52 7.12 -18.22
N VAL A 37 1.95 5.93 -18.46
CA VAL A 37 1.69 5.39 -19.80
C VAL A 37 0.23 5.00 -20.01
N GLY A 38 -0.66 5.40 -19.10
CA GLY A 38 -2.11 5.23 -19.23
C GLY A 38 -2.59 3.78 -19.06
N LEU A 39 -1.92 2.95 -18.23
CA LEU A 39 -2.42 1.63 -17.89
C LEU A 39 -3.62 1.77 -16.93
N ASP A 40 -4.71 1.09 -17.23
CA ASP A 40 -5.98 1.18 -16.50
C ASP A 40 -6.50 -0.15 -15.91
N GLN A 41 -5.99 -1.28 -16.38
CA GLN A 41 -6.41 -2.61 -15.90
C GLN A 41 -5.69 -3.01 -14.60
N PHE A 42 -4.50 -2.47 -14.38
CA PHE A 42 -3.71 -2.69 -13.17
C PHE A 42 -2.81 -1.48 -12.89
N GLY A 43 -2.53 -1.27 -11.62
CA GLY A 43 -1.57 -0.27 -11.17
C GLY A 43 -0.17 -0.86 -11.11
N VAL A 44 0.85 -0.08 -11.52
CA VAL A 44 2.25 -0.41 -11.30
C VAL A 44 2.92 0.78 -10.66
N ASN A 45 3.47 0.60 -9.47
CA ASN A 45 4.13 1.66 -8.73
C ASN A 45 5.52 1.24 -8.27
N LEU A 46 6.45 2.18 -8.31
CA LEU A 46 7.71 2.06 -7.59
C LEU A 46 7.56 2.76 -6.24
N LEU A 47 7.67 2.02 -5.16
CA LEU A 47 7.61 2.53 -3.79
C LEU A 47 9.02 2.64 -3.23
N ARG A 48 9.41 3.83 -2.77
CA ARG A 48 10.58 4.03 -1.91
C ARG A 48 10.12 4.16 -0.47
N LEU A 49 10.70 3.33 0.37
CA LEU A 49 10.34 3.19 1.77
C LEU A 49 11.56 3.49 2.63
N PRO A 50 11.71 4.71 3.16
CA PRO A 50 12.78 5.05 4.10
C PRO A 50 12.75 4.17 5.34
N ASP A 51 13.86 4.11 6.08
CA ASP A 51 13.90 3.42 7.37
C ASP A 51 12.84 3.97 8.33
N GLY A 52 12.19 3.08 9.07
CA GLY A 52 11.07 3.39 9.96
C GLY A 52 9.71 3.61 9.27
N ALA A 53 9.66 3.66 7.94
CA ALA A 53 8.42 3.87 7.20
C ALA A 53 7.66 2.57 6.94
N TRP A 54 6.32 2.71 6.78
CA TRP A 54 5.41 1.63 6.41
C TRP A 54 4.82 1.86 5.02
N SER A 55 4.58 0.77 4.27
CA SER A 55 3.88 0.83 2.98
C SER A 55 2.42 1.25 3.14
N SER A 56 1.79 0.77 4.20
CA SER A 56 0.38 0.97 4.54
C SER A 56 0.14 0.64 6.01
N GLN A 57 -1.06 0.94 6.51
CA GLN A 57 -1.61 0.23 7.67
C GLN A 57 -1.96 -1.21 7.24
N ARG A 58 -1.95 -2.17 8.16
CA ARG A 58 -2.31 -3.56 7.86
C ARG A 58 -3.75 -3.60 7.35
N HIS A 59 -3.96 -4.13 6.14
CA HIS A 59 -5.24 -4.12 5.45
C HIS A 59 -5.34 -5.26 4.43
N TRP A 60 -6.53 -5.50 3.93
CA TRP A 60 -6.79 -6.40 2.84
C TRP A 60 -7.87 -5.82 1.92
N HIS A 61 -7.94 -6.31 0.68
CA HIS A 61 -8.83 -5.83 -0.38
C HIS A 61 -9.91 -6.85 -0.72
N GLU A 62 -11.15 -6.38 -0.91
CA GLU A 62 -12.26 -7.23 -1.36
C GLU A 62 -12.18 -7.54 -2.85
N GLY A 63 -11.78 -6.57 -3.67
CA GLY A 63 -11.88 -6.62 -5.12
C GLY A 63 -10.56 -6.55 -5.88
N GLU A 64 -9.43 -6.23 -5.24
CA GLU A 64 -8.15 -6.06 -5.92
C GLU A 64 -7.10 -7.04 -5.41
N ASP A 65 -6.47 -7.79 -6.35
CA ASP A 65 -5.26 -8.54 -6.07
C ASP A 65 -4.07 -7.58 -5.97
N GLU A 66 -3.15 -7.88 -5.06
CA GLU A 66 -1.91 -7.12 -4.93
C GLU A 66 -0.69 -8.05 -5.00
N PHE A 67 0.39 -7.50 -5.55
CA PHE A 67 1.68 -8.15 -5.63
C PHE A 67 2.78 -7.15 -5.32
N VAL A 68 3.79 -7.59 -4.59
CA VAL A 68 4.96 -6.78 -4.29
C VAL A 68 6.24 -7.57 -4.55
N TRP A 69 7.24 -6.88 -5.11
CA TRP A 69 8.60 -7.39 -5.30
C TRP A 69 9.59 -6.43 -4.65
N VAL A 70 10.50 -6.96 -3.83
CA VAL A 70 11.60 -6.18 -3.27
C VAL A 70 12.68 -6.01 -4.35
N VAL A 71 12.79 -4.79 -4.87
CA VAL A 71 13.81 -4.44 -5.89
C VAL A 71 15.17 -4.26 -5.25
N SER A 72 15.21 -3.58 -4.09
CA SER A 72 16.46 -3.38 -3.32
C SER A 72 16.15 -3.18 -1.84
N GLY A 73 17.13 -3.49 -0.99
CA GLY A 73 17.02 -3.36 0.46
C GLY A 73 16.39 -4.58 1.12
N GLU A 74 15.93 -4.38 2.35
CA GLU A 74 15.27 -5.38 3.19
C GLU A 74 14.04 -4.76 3.85
N VAL A 75 12.97 -5.52 3.97
CA VAL A 75 11.72 -5.10 4.63
C VAL A 75 11.14 -6.25 5.44
N VAL A 76 10.19 -5.93 6.32
CA VAL A 76 9.40 -6.90 7.07
C VAL A 76 7.97 -6.88 6.56
N LEU A 77 7.52 -7.99 5.99
CA LEU A 77 6.11 -8.25 5.74
C LEU A 77 5.45 -8.67 7.06
N VAL A 78 4.37 -8.00 7.42
CA VAL A 78 3.52 -8.36 8.57
C VAL A 78 2.15 -8.74 8.02
N GLU A 79 1.74 -9.99 8.19
CA GLU A 79 0.46 -10.49 7.68
C GLU A 79 -0.29 -11.34 8.70
N GLY A 80 -1.61 -11.41 8.62
CA GLY A 80 -2.44 -12.24 9.50
C GLY A 80 -3.92 -11.94 9.40
N MET A 81 -4.72 -12.91 9.84
CA MET A 81 -6.17 -12.81 9.87
C MET A 81 -6.64 -11.76 10.90
N PRO A 82 -7.86 -11.21 10.74
CA PRO A 82 -8.45 -10.31 11.75
C PRO A 82 -8.50 -10.98 13.13
N GLY A 83 -8.06 -10.22 14.15
CA GLY A 83 -8.02 -10.71 15.54
C GLY A 83 -6.81 -11.54 15.88
N GLU A 84 -5.92 -11.83 14.91
CA GLU A 84 -4.65 -12.53 15.15
C GLU A 84 -3.49 -11.54 15.16
N PRO A 85 -2.45 -11.81 15.96
CA PRO A 85 -1.19 -11.06 15.83
C PRO A 85 -0.61 -11.32 14.45
N GLY A 86 -0.02 -10.29 13.86
CA GLY A 86 0.64 -10.45 12.56
C GLY A 86 1.86 -11.36 12.65
N VAL A 87 2.03 -12.24 11.66
CA VAL A 87 3.25 -13.02 11.45
C VAL A 87 4.23 -12.17 10.65
N GLU A 88 5.47 -12.12 11.12
CA GLU A 88 6.54 -11.34 10.49
C GLU A 88 7.42 -12.23 9.61
N THR A 89 7.64 -11.77 8.38
CA THR A 89 8.56 -12.41 7.41
C THR A 89 9.51 -11.36 6.85
N VAL A 90 10.81 -11.60 6.96
CA VAL A 90 11.81 -10.72 6.34
C VAL A 90 11.89 -11.01 4.85
N LEU A 91 11.71 -9.98 4.02
CA LEU A 91 11.88 -10.04 2.58
C LEU A 91 13.09 -9.20 2.17
N ARG A 92 13.89 -9.74 1.25
CA ARG A 92 15.11 -9.13 0.71
C ARG A 92 15.00 -8.91 -0.79
N ALA A 93 15.92 -8.18 -1.35
CA ALA A 93 15.99 -7.97 -2.79
C ALA A 93 15.89 -9.31 -3.56
N GLY A 94 14.92 -9.41 -4.46
CA GLY A 94 14.55 -10.61 -5.20
C GLY A 94 13.36 -11.38 -4.63
N ASP A 95 13.00 -11.18 -3.36
CA ASP A 95 11.82 -11.80 -2.76
C ASP A 95 10.54 -11.06 -3.20
N CYS A 96 9.42 -11.78 -3.18
CA CYS A 96 8.12 -11.23 -3.53
C CYS A 96 7.01 -11.83 -2.66
N ALA A 97 5.87 -11.13 -2.62
CA ALA A 97 4.65 -11.58 -1.97
C ALA A 97 3.43 -11.20 -2.80
N GLY A 98 2.32 -11.93 -2.64
CA GLY A 98 1.07 -11.65 -3.32
C GLY A 98 -0.12 -11.84 -2.39
N PHE A 99 -1.12 -10.98 -2.56
CA PHE A 99 -2.30 -10.92 -1.71
C PHE A 99 -3.55 -11.00 -2.59
N LYS A 100 -4.34 -12.04 -2.36
CA LYS A 100 -5.52 -12.31 -3.18
C LYS A 100 -6.71 -11.50 -2.67
N ALA A 101 -7.44 -10.90 -3.60
CA ALA A 101 -8.72 -10.25 -3.35
C ALA A 101 -9.71 -11.18 -2.62
N GLY A 102 -10.47 -10.61 -1.69
CA GLY A 102 -11.49 -11.33 -0.92
C GLY A 102 -10.95 -12.28 0.15
N VAL A 103 -9.63 -12.35 0.34
CA VAL A 103 -9.01 -13.12 1.44
C VAL A 103 -8.68 -12.17 2.58
N PRO A 104 -9.28 -12.29 3.77
CA PRO A 104 -9.10 -11.35 4.87
C PRO A 104 -7.75 -11.54 5.60
N ASN A 105 -6.67 -11.79 4.85
CA ASN A 105 -5.31 -11.84 5.36
C ASN A 105 -4.70 -10.43 5.29
N GLY A 106 -4.92 -9.63 6.32
CA GLY A 106 -4.41 -8.26 6.39
C GLY A 106 -2.89 -8.24 6.33
N HIS A 107 -2.34 -7.35 5.49
CA HIS A 107 -0.90 -7.23 5.28
C HIS A 107 -0.43 -5.78 5.31
N LYS A 108 0.83 -5.58 5.65
CA LYS A 108 1.59 -4.34 5.53
C LYS A 108 3.08 -4.66 5.39
N ILE A 109 3.84 -3.72 4.87
CA ILE A 109 5.30 -3.82 4.78
C ILE A 109 5.92 -2.68 5.60
N GLU A 110 6.87 -3.04 6.45
CA GLU A 110 7.62 -2.12 7.28
C GLU A 110 9.09 -2.15 6.90
N ASN A 111 9.72 -0.99 6.81
CA ASN A 111 11.16 -0.93 6.68
C ASN A 111 11.78 -0.69 8.07
N ARG A 112 12.57 -1.64 8.54
CA ARG A 112 13.30 -1.60 9.83
C ARG A 112 14.79 -1.85 9.62
N SER A 113 15.30 -1.66 8.37
CA SER A 113 16.63 -2.12 7.97
C SER A 113 17.75 -1.12 8.22
N GLY A 114 17.44 0.11 8.62
CA GLY A 114 18.41 1.20 8.77
C GLY A 114 18.79 1.89 7.44
N ALA A 115 18.19 1.47 6.30
CA ALA A 115 18.43 2.03 4.97
C ALA A 115 17.13 2.09 4.16
N GLU A 116 17.10 2.86 3.08
CA GLU A 116 15.94 2.89 2.18
C GLU A 116 15.77 1.55 1.46
N ALA A 117 14.53 1.05 1.40
CA ALA A 117 14.15 -0.08 0.56
C ALA A 117 13.32 0.41 -0.64
N VAL A 118 13.43 -0.33 -1.76
CA VAL A 118 12.66 -0.05 -2.99
C VAL A 118 11.85 -1.28 -3.35
N LEU A 119 10.55 -1.06 -3.56
CA LEU A 119 9.58 -2.10 -3.88
C LEU A 119 8.88 -1.78 -5.20
N LEU A 120 8.56 -2.82 -5.98
CA LEU A 120 7.62 -2.73 -7.08
C LEU A 120 6.27 -3.26 -6.58
N GLU A 121 5.25 -2.41 -6.62
CA GLU A 121 3.87 -2.75 -6.27
C GLU A 121 3.06 -2.89 -7.55
N VAL A 122 2.33 -3.99 -7.68
CA VAL A 122 1.38 -4.22 -8.78
C VAL A 122 0.04 -4.62 -8.17
N GLY A 123 -1.03 -3.97 -8.57
CA GLY A 123 -2.39 -4.30 -8.10
C GLY A 123 -3.39 -4.19 -9.23
N THR A 124 -4.38 -5.05 -9.25
CA THR A 124 -5.48 -4.94 -10.20
C THR A 124 -6.27 -3.65 -9.98
N ARG A 125 -7.11 -3.29 -10.94
CA ARG A 125 -8.06 -2.18 -10.83
C ARG A 125 -9.46 -2.74 -11.01
N SER A 126 -10.26 -2.70 -9.95
CA SER A 126 -11.65 -3.12 -10.00
C SER A 126 -12.52 -2.06 -10.67
N PRO A 127 -13.19 -2.35 -11.81
CA PRO A 127 -14.03 -1.37 -12.49
C PRO A 127 -15.23 -0.89 -11.64
N GLY A 128 -15.62 -1.66 -10.65
CA GLY A 128 -16.72 -1.34 -9.71
C GLY A 128 -16.26 -0.59 -8.45
N GLY A 129 -15.00 -0.16 -8.40
CA GLY A 129 -14.37 0.31 -7.16
C GLY A 129 -13.91 -0.83 -6.27
N ASP A 130 -13.17 -0.51 -5.24
CA ASP A 130 -12.65 -1.46 -4.27
C ASP A 130 -13.05 -1.08 -2.85
N SER A 131 -13.02 -2.06 -1.97
CA SER A 131 -13.25 -1.87 -0.54
C SER A 131 -12.34 -2.81 0.23
N GLY A 132 -12.15 -2.53 1.51
CA GLY A 132 -11.36 -3.41 2.36
C GLY A 132 -11.38 -2.95 3.82
N ASP A 133 -10.67 -3.69 4.61
CA ASP A 133 -10.70 -3.57 6.06
C ASP A 133 -9.28 -3.45 6.63
N TYR A 134 -9.20 -2.77 7.76
CA TYR A 134 -7.99 -2.60 8.56
C TYR A 134 -8.17 -3.34 9.89
N PRO A 135 -7.70 -4.60 10.00
CA PRO A 135 -8.03 -5.45 11.14
C PRO A 135 -7.58 -4.90 12.50
N ASP A 136 -6.57 -4.04 12.51
CA ASP A 136 -6.02 -3.46 13.75
C ASP A 136 -6.68 -2.11 14.13
N LEU A 137 -7.56 -1.57 13.29
CA LEU A 137 -8.09 -0.22 13.41
C LEU A 137 -9.63 -0.22 13.35
N ASP A 138 -10.24 0.79 13.93
CA ASP A 138 -11.66 1.10 13.66
C ASP A 138 -11.80 1.81 12.32
N MET A 139 -11.34 1.15 11.25
CA MET A 139 -11.31 1.74 9.93
C MET A 139 -11.61 0.70 8.84
N VAL A 140 -12.42 1.11 7.88
CA VAL A 140 -12.64 0.43 6.60
C VAL A 140 -12.47 1.44 5.47
N PHE A 141 -12.11 1.00 4.28
CA PHE A 141 -12.13 1.88 3.12
C PHE A 141 -13.18 1.41 2.09
N ARG A 142 -13.69 2.37 1.35
CA ARG A 142 -14.60 2.21 0.23
C ARG A 142 -14.22 3.23 -0.84
N GLU A 143 -14.82 3.16 -2.02
CA GLU A 143 -14.55 4.13 -3.10
C GLU A 143 -14.65 5.61 -2.64
N ALA A 144 -15.59 5.91 -1.74
CA ALA A 144 -15.81 7.27 -1.23
C ALA A 144 -14.76 7.75 -0.20
N GLY A 145 -13.91 6.86 0.33
CA GLY A 145 -12.89 7.19 1.34
C GLY A 145 -12.84 6.24 2.53
N TYR A 146 -12.37 6.75 3.66
CA TYR A 146 -12.23 6.00 4.91
C TYR A 146 -13.44 6.23 5.83
N PHE A 147 -13.85 5.17 6.50
CA PHE A 147 -15.01 5.17 7.41
C PHE A 147 -14.66 4.40 8.68
N HIS A 148 -15.30 4.79 9.78
CA HIS A 148 -15.40 3.95 10.97
C HIS A 148 -16.20 2.67 10.64
N ARG A 149 -16.06 1.63 11.44
CA ARG A 149 -16.84 0.38 11.26
C ARG A 149 -18.35 0.59 11.39
N ASP A 150 -18.79 1.63 12.12
CA ASP A 150 -20.19 2.02 12.22
C ASP A 150 -20.73 2.77 11.00
N GLY A 151 -19.85 3.05 10.02
CA GLY A 151 -20.18 3.77 8.78
C GLY A 151 -20.00 5.29 8.85
N THR A 152 -19.59 5.85 9.97
CA THR A 152 -19.28 7.28 10.09
C THR A 152 -18.02 7.60 9.26
N PRO A 153 -18.04 8.62 8.38
CA PRO A 153 -16.87 8.93 7.56
C PRO A 153 -15.77 9.61 8.38
N TYR A 154 -14.51 9.25 8.10
CA TYR A 154 -13.36 10.04 8.54
C TYR A 154 -13.28 11.35 7.75
N PRO A 155 -12.73 12.42 8.34
CA PRO A 155 -12.44 13.66 7.62
C PRO A 155 -11.56 13.38 6.41
N LYS A 156 -11.88 13.96 5.25
CA LYS A 156 -11.03 13.85 4.06
C LYS A 156 -9.73 14.61 4.30
N VAL A 157 -8.60 13.92 4.11
CA VAL A 157 -7.28 14.54 4.15
C VAL A 157 -6.97 15.11 2.77
N ASP A 158 -6.63 16.39 2.70
CA ASP A 158 -6.19 17.01 1.44
C ASP A 158 -4.78 16.48 1.11
N ARG A 159 -4.67 15.73 0.02
CA ARG A 159 -3.41 15.13 -0.45
C ARG A 159 -2.50 16.10 -1.20
N ARG A 160 -2.82 17.39 -1.20
CA ARG A 160 -2.11 18.42 -1.98
C ARG A 160 -1.01 19.17 -1.21
N THR A 161 -0.61 18.63 -0.05
CA THR A 161 0.52 19.20 0.72
C THR A 161 1.72 18.27 0.74
#